data_47c1f2c8cf2d347cac6ca793182a639c
#
_entry.id   47c1f2c8cf2d347cac6ca793182a639c
#
_cell.length_a   1.000
_cell.length_b   1.000
_cell.length_c   1.000
_cell.angle_alpha   90.00
_cell.angle_beta   90.00
_cell.angle_gamma   90.00
#
_symmetry.space_group_name_H-M   'P 1'
#
loop_
_entity.id
_entity.type
_entity.pdbx_description
1 polymer ?
#
loop_
_entity_poly.entity_id
_entity_poly.type
_entity_poly.pdbx_seq_one_letter_code
_entity_poly.pdbx_strand_id
1 'polypeptide(L)'
;CGDHIDAQILQDLKDAGLREIRFSIRMHDLGANQEHTLKKIRLAKEYIPYVMVEMPVLPDTLTEMKAILVILDELELFSINLLELCYPLANAEIFNEKGFKIKNEPFHILYDYWYAGGLPVAGSELVCLDLLAFASDSNLSLGVHYCSVENKQTGQIYQQNSVRPLPERAYYSQRDYFLKTAKVFGDDIAKVSEFFEKKGYKDYEIVEEHNYMEFHINKVRGLAKFDIEEVGISYNVLENRNNEMMIREVKVD
;
A
#
# COMPACT_ATOMS: atom_id res chain seq x y z
N CYS A 1 16.24 5.03 9.03
CA CYS A 1 17.39 4.83 9.92
C CYS A 1 17.63 6.02 10.87
N GLY A 2 17.18 7.23 10.53
CA GLY A 2 17.35 8.41 11.40
C GLY A 2 18.78 8.99 11.42
N ASP A 3 19.59 8.71 10.40
CA ASP A 3 21.02 9.08 10.38
C ASP A 3 21.29 10.58 10.55
N HIS A 4 20.41 11.42 10.01
CA HIS A 4 20.52 12.87 10.09
C HIS A 4 19.71 13.51 11.23
N ILE A 5 19.01 12.71 12.04
CA ILE A 5 18.21 13.22 13.15
C ILE A 5 19.11 13.62 14.31
N ASP A 6 18.94 14.83 14.81
CA ASP A 6 19.54 15.36 16.03
C ASP A 6 18.50 16.09 16.89
N ALA A 7 18.90 16.59 18.03
CA ALA A 7 18.01 17.27 18.97
C ALA A 7 17.35 18.53 18.37
N GLN A 8 18.09 19.29 17.55
CA GLN A 8 17.56 20.50 16.94
C GLN A 8 16.48 20.18 15.91
N ILE A 9 16.74 19.21 15.03
CA ILE A 9 15.75 18.75 14.03
C ILE A 9 14.49 18.21 14.72
N LEU A 10 14.65 17.45 15.80
CA LEU A 10 13.50 16.92 16.55
C LEU A 10 12.69 18.03 17.23
N GLN A 11 13.37 19.06 17.75
CA GLN A 11 12.68 20.22 18.30
C GLN A 11 11.90 20.98 17.21
N ASP A 12 12.52 21.21 16.05
CA ASP A 12 11.86 21.89 14.93
C ASP A 12 10.64 21.10 14.42
N LEU A 13 10.74 19.77 14.35
CA LEU A 13 9.63 18.89 13.99
C LEU A 13 8.49 18.93 15.03
N LYS A 14 8.84 18.94 16.32
CA LYS A 14 7.88 19.09 17.41
C LYS A 14 7.14 20.43 17.33
N ASP A 15 7.87 21.52 17.10
CA ASP A 15 7.32 22.87 17.00
C ASP A 15 6.44 23.03 15.75
N ALA A 16 6.75 22.30 14.68
CA ALA A 16 5.90 22.15 13.49
C ALA A 16 4.66 21.28 13.72
N GLY A 17 4.49 20.66 14.91
CA GLY A 17 3.32 19.87 15.27
C GLY A 17 3.42 18.39 14.93
N LEU A 18 4.61 17.85 14.61
CA LEU A 18 4.78 16.42 14.37
C LEU A 18 4.45 15.63 15.64
N ARG A 19 3.57 14.64 15.50
CA ARG A 19 3.13 13.80 16.63
C ARG A 19 3.61 12.36 16.55
N GLU A 20 3.97 11.87 15.38
CA GLU A 20 4.43 10.51 15.16
C GLU A 20 5.68 10.50 14.28
N ILE A 21 6.67 9.69 14.66
CA ILE A 21 7.88 9.44 13.87
C ILE A 21 8.15 7.94 13.79
N ARG A 22 8.54 7.47 12.60
CA ARG A 22 8.81 6.06 12.33
C ARG A 22 10.26 5.83 11.99
N PHE A 23 10.83 4.79 12.58
CA PHE A 23 12.19 4.33 12.32
C PHE A 23 12.17 2.95 11.68
N SER A 24 13.14 2.67 10.82
CA SER A 24 13.37 1.33 10.31
C SER A 24 14.69 0.78 10.87
N ILE A 25 14.60 -0.39 11.51
CA ILE A 25 15.77 -1.13 11.99
C ILE A 25 16.07 -2.21 10.94
N ARG A 26 17.26 -2.19 10.36
CA ARG A 26 17.66 -3.16 9.35
C ARG A 26 18.24 -4.40 10.00
N MET A 27 17.60 -5.55 9.82
CA MET A 27 18.04 -6.82 10.42
C MET A 27 19.35 -7.38 9.85
N HIS A 28 19.72 -6.97 8.64
CA HIS A 28 21.00 -7.35 8.05
C HIS A 28 22.16 -6.44 8.43
N ASP A 29 21.86 -5.28 9.02
CA ASP A 29 22.87 -4.36 9.57
C ASP A 29 23.19 -4.80 11.01
N LEU A 30 24.01 -5.82 11.18
CA LEU A 30 24.34 -6.34 12.51
C LEU A 30 25.19 -5.37 13.33
N GLY A 31 24.88 -5.22 14.62
CA GLY A 31 25.73 -4.57 15.62
C GLY A 31 25.65 -3.05 15.63
N ALA A 32 26.71 -2.36 15.19
CA ALA A 32 26.87 -0.91 15.35
C ALA A 32 25.73 -0.06 14.74
N ASN A 33 25.17 -0.49 13.62
CA ASN A 33 24.09 0.25 12.95
C ASN A 33 22.75 0.10 13.67
N GLN A 34 22.46 -1.06 14.28
CA GLN A 34 21.29 -1.23 15.13
C GLN A 34 21.38 -0.35 16.37
N GLU A 35 22.53 -0.37 17.04
CA GLU A 35 22.76 0.47 18.24
C GLU A 35 22.65 1.97 17.89
N HIS A 36 23.16 2.38 16.73
CA HIS A 36 22.99 3.75 16.24
C HIS A 36 21.52 4.11 16.09
N THR A 37 20.72 3.26 15.42
CA THR A 37 19.28 3.48 15.24
C THR A 37 18.55 3.52 16.58
N LEU A 38 18.87 2.62 17.51
CA LEU A 38 18.28 2.61 18.85
C LEU A 38 18.61 3.89 19.65
N LYS A 39 19.83 4.45 19.51
CA LYS A 39 20.16 5.76 20.09
C LYS A 39 19.31 6.88 19.53
N LYS A 40 19.05 6.88 18.21
CA LYS A 40 18.17 7.88 17.57
C LYS A 40 16.71 7.73 18.00
N ILE A 41 16.25 6.50 18.20
CA ILE A 41 14.93 6.21 18.74
C ILE A 41 14.78 6.74 20.16
N ARG A 42 15.75 6.49 21.05
CA ARG A 42 15.76 7.04 22.42
C ARG A 42 15.70 8.56 22.42
N LEU A 43 16.51 9.19 21.59
CA LEU A 43 16.51 10.64 21.45
C LEU A 43 15.14 11.16 20.95
N ALA A 44 14.56 10.52 19.96
CA ALA A 44 13.27 10.94 19.41
C ALA A 44 12.12 10.89 20.43
N LYS A 45 12.14 9.93 21.36
CA LYS A 45 11.17 9.84 22.47
C LYS A 45 11.12 11.06 23.38
N GLU A 46 12.21 11.79 23.50
CA GLU A 46 12.26 13.02 24.33
C GLU A 46 11.46 14.17 23.69
N TYR A 47 11.24 14.13 22.39
CA TYR A 47 10.61 15.21 21.62
C TYR A 47 9.25 14.86 21.06
N ILE A 48 9.08 13.65 20.52
CA ILE A 48 7.90 13.24 19.76
C ILE A 48 7.08 12.23 20.57
N PRO A 49 5.77 12.45 20.75
CA PRO A 49 4.95 11.63 21.64
C PRO A 49 4.78 10.18 21.17
N TYR A 50 4.71 9.94 19.85
CA TYR A 50 4.53 8.61 19.30
C TYR A 50 5.72 8.23 18.44
N VAL A 51 6.63 7.42 19.02
CA VAL A 51 7.76 6.85 18.29
C VAL A 51 7.46 5.39 18.01
N MET A 52 7.56 4.99 16.75
CA MET A 52 7.32 3.62 16.35
C MET A 52 8.41 3.11 15.40
N VAL A 53 8.49 1.79 15.31
CA VAL A 53 9.35 1.10 14.35
C VAL A 53 8.49 0.54 13.22
N GLU A 54 8.98 0.65 11.99
CA GLU A 54 8.36 0.04 10.83
C GLU A 54 9.45 -0.65 10.00
N MET A 55 9.33 -1.96 9.85
CA MET A 55 10.38 -2.74 9.20
C MET A 55 9.87 -4.02 8.54
N PRO A 56 10.48 -4.45 7.42
CA PRO A 56 10.19 -5.74 6.84
C PRO A 56 10.70 -6.88 7.73
N VAL A 57 9.93 -7.96 7.81
CA VAL A 57 10.26 -9.16 8.57
C VAL A 57 10.80 -10.24 7.64
N LEU A 58 12.06 -10.64 7.85
CA LEU A 58 12.71 -11.67 7.06
C LEU A 58 12.34 -13.06 7.61
N PRO A 59 12.19 -14.07 6.74
CA PRO A 59 11.79 -15.42 7.17
C PRO A 59 12.73 -16.10 8.16
N ASP A 60 14.01 -15.72 8.16
CA ASP A 60 15.09 -16.32 8.96
C ASP A 60 15.43 -15.52 10.24
N THR A 61 14.59 -14.56 10.68
CA THR A 61 14.91 -13.64 11.77
C THR A 61 14.00 -13.70 13.00
N LEU A 62 13.28 -14.78 13.20
CA LEU A 62 12.30 -14.89 14.29
C LEU A 62 12.93 -14.62 15.68
N THR A 63 14.09 -15.21 15.96
CA THR A 63 14.75 -15.08 17.27
C THR A 63 15.22 -13.66 17.52
N GLU A 64 15.87 -13.05 16.54
CA GLU A 64 16.35 -11.68 16.60
C GLU A 64 15.20 -10.69 16.72
N MET A 65 14.12 -10.93 15.99
CA MET A 65 12.93 -10.09 16.06
C MET A 65 12.24 -10.16 17.43
N LYS A 66 12.18 -11.33 18.05
CA LYS A 66 11.68 -11.45 19.44
C LYS A 66 12.52 -10.63 20.41
N ALA A 67 13.85 -10.66 20.29
CA ALA A 67 14.73 -9.83 21.09
C ALA A 67 14.50 -8.34 20.85
N ILE A 68 14.31 -7.93 19.60
CA ILE A 68 13.97 -6.53 19.27
C ILE A 68 12.63 -6.12 19.89
N LEU A 69 11.58 -6.95 19.85
CA LEU A 69 10.30 -6.61 20.47
C LEU A 69 10.46 -6.33 21.97
N VAL A 70 11.24 -7.14 22.68
CA VAL A 70 11.54 -6.91 24.11
C VAL A 70 12.27 -5.59 24.33
N ILE A 71 13.30 -5.29 23.52
CA ILE A 71 14.05 -4.02 23.62
C ILE A 71 13.13 -2.83 23.37
N LEU A 72 12.23 -2.91 22.39
CA LEU A 72 11.31 -1.81 22.06
C LEU A 72 10.24 -1.63 23.16
N ASP A 73 9.81 -2.72 23.79
CA ASP A 73 8.91 -2.69 24.95
C ASP A 73 9.58 -2.06 26.17
N GLU A 74 10.82 -2.47 26.50
CA GLU A 74 11.62 -1.87 27.58
C GLU A 74 11.89 -0.36 27.33
N LEU A 75 11.96 0.05 26.09
CA LEU A 75 12.04 1.46 25.70
C LEU A 75 10.68 2.16 25.75
N GLU A 76 9.60 1.46 26.10
CA GLU A 76 8.25 2.00 26.14
C GLU A 76 7.86 2.70 24.83
N LEU A 77 8.16 2.08 23.68
CA LEU A 77 7.75 2.61 22.40
C LEU A 77 6.24 2.48 22.20
N PHE A 78 5.70 3.38 21.37
CA PHE A 78 4.28 3.34 21.04
C PHE A 78 3.91 2.04 20.32
N SER A 79 4.66 1.69 19.27
CA SER A 79 4.35 0.46 18.50
C SER A 79 5.46 0.05 17.53
N ILE A 80 5.32 -1.15 17.00
CA ILE A 80 6.03 -1.64 15.81
C ILE A 80 5.04 -2.09 14.74
N ASN A 81 5.32 -1.74 13.49
CA ASN A 81 4.63 -2.24 12.31
C ASN A 81 5.51 -3.28 11.58
N LEU A 82 5.12 -4.54 11.68
CA LEU A 82 5.76 -5.66 11.02
C LEU A 82 5.28 -5.72 9.58
N LEU A 83 6.14 -5.42 8.62
CA LEU A 83 5.81 -5.47 7.21
C LEU A 83 6.10 -6.86 6.65
N GLU A 84 5.11 -7.49 6.02
CA GLU A 84 5.36 -8.69 5.21
C GLU A 84 6.40 -8.36 4.14
N LEU A 85 7.49 -9.14 4.10
CA LEU A 85 8.58 -8.91 3.16
C LEU A 85 8.12 -9.21 1.74
N CYS A 86 8.40 -8.26 0.85
CA CYS A 86 8.28 -8.45 -0.59
C CYS A 86 9.65 -8.41 -1.24
N TYR A 87 9.84 -9.15 -2.32
CA TYR A 87 11.02 -9.00 -3.16
C TYR A 87 11.10 -7.56 -3.68
N PRO A 88 12.21 -6.85 -3.45
CA PRO A 88 12.38 -5.52 -4.01
C PRO A 88 12.58 -5.61 -5.54
N LEU A 89 12.21 -4.55 -6.25
CA LEU A 89 12.46 -4.44 -7.69
C LEU A 89 13.96 -4.32 -8.01
N ALA A 90 14.73 -3.79 -7.05
CA ALA A 90 16.19 -3.73 -7.12
C ALA A 90 16.79 -4.52 -5.94
N ASN A 91 18.00 -5.05 -6.09
CA ASN A 91 18.70 -5.84 -5.07
C ASN A 91 18.04 -7.18 -4.70
N ALA A 92 17.23 -7.75 -5.58
CA ALA A 92 16.60 -9.07 -5.34
C ALA A 92 17.63 -10.19 -5.19
N GLU A 93 18.81 -10.03 -5.74
CA GLU A 93 19.93 -11.00 -5.72
C GLU A 93 20.31 -11.40 -4.30
N ILE A 94 20.38 -10.45 -3.36
CA ILE A 94 20.72 -10.70 -1.95
C ILE A 94 19.73 -11.69 -1.31
N PHE A 95 18.44 -11.58 -1.65
CA PHE A 95 17.40 -12.49 -1.12
C PHE A 95 17.43 -13.85 -1.81
N ASN A 96 17.78 -13.90 -3.10
CA ASN A 96 18.00 -15.15 -3.83
C ASN A 96 19.20 -15.92 -3.28
N GLU A 97 20.30 -15.25 -2.96
CA GLU A 97 21.48 -15.85 -2.33
C GLU A 97 21.16 -16.43 -0.94
N LYS A 98 20.24 -15.82 -0.19
CA LYS A 98 19.72 -16.36 1.06
C LYS A 98 18.76 -17.53 0.86
N GLY A 99 18.40 -17.87 -0.37
CA GLY A 99 17.47 -18.95 -0.70
C GLY A 99 16.01 -18.62 -0.43
N PHE A 100 15.64 -17.34 -0.27
CA PHE A 100 14.26 -16.93 -0.09
C PHE A 100 13.47 -17.22 -1.37
N LYS A 101 12.25 -17.70 -1.22
CA LYS A 101 11.34 -18.05 -2.31
C LYS A 101 10.16 -17.12 -2.33
N ILE A 102 9.58 -16.94 -3.50
CA ILE A 102 8.30 -16.27 -3.64
C ILE A 102 7.24 -17.14 -2.96
N LYS A 103 6.34 -16.52 -2.23
CA LYS A 103 5.20 -17.17 -1.61
C LYS A 103 4.31 -17.74 -2.72
N ASN A 104 3.95 -19.02 -2.61
CA ASN A 104 2.97 -19.62 -3.50
C ASN A 104 1.58 -19.08 -3.16
N GLU A 105 0.75 -18.94 -4.20
CA GLU A 105 -0.62 -18.48 -4.19
C GLU A 105 -1.36 -18.40 -2.82
N PRO A 106 -2.44 -17.69 -2.78
CA PRO A 106 -3.14 -16.90 -3.80
C PRO A 106 -3.10 -15.41 -3.49
N PHE A 107 -2.44 -14.60 -4.28
CA PHE A 107 -2.66 -13.17 -4.13
C PHE A 107 -2.64 -12.48 -5.47
N HIS A 108 -3.45 -11.46 -5.51
CA HIS A 108 -3.50 -10.51 -6.58
C HIS A 108 -2.38 -9.48 -6.37
N ILE A 109 -1.50 -9.31 -7.36
CA ILE A 109 -0.40 -8.36 -7.29
C ILE A 109 -0.72 -7.21 -8.22
N LEU A 110 -0.67 -6.00 -7.67
CA LEU A 110 -0.90 -4.77 -8.39
C LEU A 110 0.45 -4.07 -8.60
N TYR A 111 1.16 -4.46 -9.66
CA TYR A 111 2.51 -3.96 -9.92
C TYR A 111 2.59 -2.45 -10.14
N ASP A 112 1.57 -1.87 -10.73
CA ASP A 112 1.53 -0.45 -11.03
C ASP A 112 1.02 0.41 -9.87
N TYR A 113 0.60 -0.26 -8.79
CA TYR A 113 0.11 0.40 -7.59
C TYR A 113 1.17 0.32 -6.49
N TRP A 114 1.81 1.44 -6.22
CA TRP A 114 3.00 1.52 -5.35
C TRP A 114 2.81 1.02 -3.91
N TYR A 115 1.59 0.98 -3.38
CA TYR A 115 1.30 0.38 -2.07
C TYR A 115 1.43 -1.13 -2.04
N ALA A 116 1.23 -1.77 -3.16
CA ALA A 116 1.20 -3.22 -3.24
C ALA A 116 2.55 -3.84 -3.63
N GLY A 117 3.58 -3.01 -3.72
CA GLY A 117 4.86 -3.32 -4.37
C GLY A 117 5.45 -4.66 -4.04
N GLY A 118 5.70 -5.44 -5.07
CA GLY A 118 6.55 -6.63 -5.06
C GLY A 118 5.85 -7.95 -4.77
N LEU A 119 6.57 -9.01 -5.06
CA LEU A 119 6.16 -10.40 -4.80
C LEU A 119 6.44 -10.74 -3.33
N PRO A 120 5.46 -11.22 -2.55
CA PRO A 120 5.68 -11.56 -1.15
C PRO A 120 6.63 -12.74 -1.02
N VAL A 121 7.46 -12.70 0.01
CA VAL A 121 8.45 -13.72 0.33
C VAL A 121 7.83 -14.80 1.21
N ALA A 122 8.00 -16.07 0.81
CA ALA A 122 7.50 -17.20 1.57
C ALA A 122 8.14 -17.24 2.97
N GLY A 123 7.30 -17.48 3.99
CA GLY A 123 7.71 -17.57 5.39
C GLY A 123 7.67 -16.24 6.16
N SER A 124 7.72 -15.08 5.50
CA SER A 124 7.64 -13.77 6.18
C SER A 124 6.33 -13.61 6.97
N GLU A 125 5.19 -13.95 6.36
CA GLU A 125 3.89 -13.94 7.04
C GLU A 125 3.89 -14.79 8.31
N LEU A 126 4.41 -16.02 8.23
CA LEU A 126 4.44 -16.94 9.38
C LEU A 126 5.25 -16.36 10.53
N VAL A 127 6.41 -15.76 10.23
CA VAL A 127 7.23 -15.07 11.25
C VAL A 127 6.47 -13.89 11.85
N CYS A 128 5.76 -13.11 11.06
CA CYS A 128 4.93 -12.00 11.57
C CYS A 128 3.84 -12.52 12.54
N LEU A 129 3.16 -13.60 12.19
CA LEU A 129 2.13 -14.22 13.04
C LEU A 129 2.73 -14.78 14.35
N ASP A 130 3.88 -15.44 14.27
CA ASP A 130 4.60 -15.93 15.46
C ASP A 130 5.06 -14.79 16.37
N LEU A 131 5.42 -13.63 15.82
CA LEU A 131 5.77 -12.44 16.58
C LEU A 131 4.56 -11.80 17.25
N LEU A 132 3.40 -11.78 16.62
CA LEU A 132 2.15 -11.35 17.25
C LEU A 132 1.78 -12.27 18.43
N ALA A 133 1.87 -13.58 18.24
CA ALA A 133 1.63 -14.55 19.30
C ALA A 133 2.61 -14.35 20.47
N PHE A 134 3.90 -14.23 20.16
CA PHE A 134 4.94 -13.96 21.17
C PHE A 134 4.68 -12.67 21.96
N ALA A 135 4.29 -11.59 21.31
CA ALA A 135 4.00 -10.32 21.98
C ALA A 135 2.80 -10.47 22.95
N SER A 136 1.77 -11.17 22.52
CA SER A 136 0.59 -11.48 23.36
C SER A 136 0.95 -12.37 24.55
N ASP A 137 1.67 -13.48 24.31
CA ASP A 137 2.02 -14.44 25.36
C ASP A 137 3.01 -13.86 26.38
N SER A 138 3.86 -12.94 25.95
CA SER A 138 4.83 -12.24 26.81
C SER A 138 4.24 -11.00 27.51
N ASN A 139 2.96 -10.69 27.28
CA ASN A 139 2.27 -9.50 27.82
C ASN A 139 3.03 -8.19 27.56
N LEU A 140 3.60 -8.02 26.37
CA LEU A 140 4.27 -6.77 26.00
C LEU A 140 3.26 -5.62 25.98
N SER A 141 3.68 -4.47 26.47
CA SER A 141 2.91 -3.20 26.40
C SER A 141 3.02 -2.55 25.02
N LEU A 142 4.05 -2.91 24.25
CA LEU A 142 4.32 -2.44 22.90
C LEU A 142 3.16 -2.81 21.96
N GLY A 143 2.59 -1.83 21.25
CA GLY A 143 1.63 -2.11 20.18
C GLY A 143 2.31 -2.84 19.02
N VAL A 144 1.87 -4.06 18.69
CA VAL A 144 2.42 -4.83 17.56
C VAL A 144 1.37 -4.98 16.48
N HIS A 145 1.67 -4.47 15.30
CA HIS A 145 0.81 -4.53 14.12
C HIS A 145 1.48 -5.33 13.00
N TYR A 146 0.73 -6.18 12.32
CA TYR A 146 1.16 -6.87 11.11
C TYR A 146 0.50 -6.28 9.87
N CYS A 147 1.32 -5.76 8.97
CA CYS A 147 0.90 -5.22 7.69
C CYS A 147 1.14 -6.25 6.58
N SER A 148 0.10 -7.03 6.27
CA SER A 148 0.17 -8.06 5.24
C SER A 148 0.09 -7.47 3.82
N VAL A 149 0.65 -8.17 2.85
CA VAL A 149 0.49 -7.83 1.43
C VAL A 149 -0.97 -7.98 1.01
N GLU A 150 -1.67 -8.99 1.54
CA GLU A 150 -3.10 -9.18 1.30
C GLU A 150 -3.91 -7.96 1.76
N ASN A 151 -3.66 -7.43 2.96
CA ASN A 151 -4.37 -6.26 3.44
C ASN A 151 -4.12 -5.02 2.58
N LYS A 152 -2.91 -4.87 2.02
CA LYS A 152 -2.61 -3.77 1.09
C LYS A 152 -3.45 -3.83 -0.18
N GLN A 153 -3.78 -5.03 -0.63
CA GLN A 153 -4.54 -5.27 -1.86
C GLN A 153 -6.04 -5.43 -1.66
N THR A 154 -6.50 -5.45 -0.41
CA THR A 154 -7.92 -5.59 -0.04
C THR A 154 -8.36 -4.47 0.90
N GLY A 155 -7.99 -4.54 2.16
CA GLY A 155 -8.47 -3.62 3.19
C GLY A 155 -8.10 -2.16 2.93
N GLN A 156 -6.90 -1.88 2.43
CA GLN A 156 -6.49 -0.51 2.08
C GLN A 156 -7.25 0.01 0.86
N ILE A 157 -7.45 -0.81 -0.17
CA ILE A 157 -8.26 -0.44 -1.33
C ILE A 157 -9.71 -0.18 -0.90
N TYR A 158 -10.27 -1.02 -0.02
CA TYR A 158 -11.58 -0.80 0.57
C TYR A 158 -11.66 0.57 1.26
N GLN A 159 -10.71 0.88 2.14
CA GLN A 159 -10.70 2.15 2.88
C GLN A 159 -10.61 3.36 1.95
N GLN A 160 -9.76 3.31 0.94
CA GLN A 160 -9.62 4.39 -0.03
C GLN A 160 -10.90 4.61 -0.83
N ASN A 161 -11.49 3.53 -1.34
CA ASN A 161 -12.60 3.60 -2.27
C ASN A 161 -14.00 3.63 -1.60
N SER A 162 -14.08 3.46 -0.28
CA SER A 162 -15.35 3.57 0.47
C SER A 162 -15.78 5.01 0.76
N VAL A 163 -14.95 5.99 0.46
CA VAL A 163 -15.26 7.42 0.63
C VAL A 163 -16.38 7.83 -0.32
N ARG A 164 -17.32 8.63 0.17
CA ARG A 164 -18.50 9.11 -0.58
C ARG A 164 -18.51 10.65 -0.62
N PRO A 165 -19.06 11.29 -1.67
CA PRO A 165 -19.68 10.69 -2.87
C PRO A 165 -18.65 10.18 -3.88
N LEU A 166 -19.01 9.16 -4.67
CA LEU A 166 -18.23 8.69 -5.80
C LEU A 166 -18.57 9.46 -7.07
N PRO A 167 -17.64 9.56 -8.04
CA PRO A 167 -17.96 10.08 -9.36
C PRO A 167 -19.05 9.25 -10.05
N GLU A 168 -19.98 9.92 -10.75
CA GLU A 168 -21.15 9.27 -11.38
C GLU A 168 -20.77 8.19 -12.38
N ARG A 169 -19.61 8.33 -13.05
CA ARG A 169 -19.09 7.34 -14.00
C ARG A 169 -18.41 6.13 -13.36
N ALA A 170 -18.20 6.14 -12.04
CA ALA A 170 -17.50 5.07 -11.35
C ALA A 170 -18.45 4.08 -10.67
N TYR A 171 -18.22 2.80 -10.90
CA TYR A 171 -18.88 1.70 -10.21
C TYR A 171 -17.99 1.15 -9.11
N TYR A 172 -18.47 1.17 -7.87
CA TYR A 172 -17.78 0.53 -6.76
C TYR A 172 -18.05 -0.97 -6.73
N SER A 173 -17.01 -1.76 -6.92
CA SER A 173 -17.10 -3.22 -6.90
C SER A 173 -16.96 -3.75 -5.47
N GLN A 174 -18.01 -4.38 -4.95
CA GLN A 174 -17.96 -5.03 -3.63
C GLN A 174 -17.10 -6.30 -3.59
N ARG A 175 -16.72 -6.82 -4.76
CA ARG A 175 -15.94 -8.05 -4.87
C ARG A 175 -14.44 -7.83 -4.62
N ASP A 176 -13.92 -6.72 -5.12
CA ASP A 176 -12.49 -6.40 -5.14
C ASP A 176 -12.18 -4.97 -4.69
N TYR A 177 -13.21 -4.22 -4.30
CA TYR A 177 -13.17 -2.86 -3.76
C TYR A 177 -12.65 -1.78 -4.70
N PHE A 178 -12.38 -2.11 -5.97
CA PHE A 178 -12.00 -1.13 -6.98
C PHE A 178 -13.17 -0.28 -7.45
N LEU A 179 -12.86 0.94 -7.85
CA LEU A 179 -13.75 1.74 -8.69
C LEU A 179 -13.53 1.33 -10.13
N LYS A 180 -14.59 0.92 -10.81
CA LYS A 180 -14.51 0.46 -12.20
C LYS A 180 -15.21 1.42 -13.13
N THR A 181 -14.56 1.70 -14.25
CA THR A 181 -15.11 2.40 -15.39
C THR A 181 -14.91 1.56 -16.63
N ALA A 182 -15.62 1.86 -17.70
CA ALA A 182 -15.40 1.24 -19.01
C ALA A 182 -14.77 2.26 -19.95
N LYS A 183 -13.93 1.77 -20.86
CA LYS A 183 -13.27 2.60 -21.89
C LYS A 183 -13.46 2.00 -23.27
N VAL A 184 -13.61 2.87 -24.26
CA VAL A 184 -13.47 2.56 -25.68
C VAL A 184 -12.40 3.45 -26.27
N PHE A 185 -11.76 3.00 -27.34
CA PHE A 185 -10.55 3.61 -27.89
C PHE A 185 -10.71 3.95 -29.37
N GLY A 186 -9.90 4.89 -29.84
CA GLY A 186 -9.73 5.19 -31.25
C GLY A 186 -11.03 5.53 -31.97
N ASP A 187 -11.28 4.88 -33.12
CA ASP A 187 -12.43 5.14 -33.99
C ASP A 187 -13.77 4.78 -33.36
N ASP A 188 -13.79 3.93 -32.35
CA ASP A 188 -14.99 3.52 -31.64
C ASP A 188 -15.56 4.63 -30.74
N ILE A 189 -14.74 5.62 -30.37
CA ILE A 189 -15.17 6.79 -29.60
C ILE A 189 -16.34 7.48 -30.29
N ALA A 190 -16.23 7.74 -31.59
CA ALA A 190 -17.28 8.43 -32.34
C ALA A 190 -18.60 7.64 -32.38
N LYS A 191 -18.52 6.31 -32.57
CA LYS A 191 -19.69 5.42 -32.59
C LYS A 191 -20.41 5.40 -31.25
N VAL A 192 -19.63 5.29 -30.16
CA VAL A 192 -20.18 5.20 -28.80
C VAL A 192 -20.72 6.55 -28.33
N SER A 193 -20.03 7.64 -28.64
CA SER A 193 -20.46 9.01 -28.36
C SER A 193 -21.81 9.32 -29.01
N GLU A 194 -21.96 9.07 -30.31
CA GLU A 194 -23.25 9.24 -31.02
C GLU A 194 -24.38 8.43 -30.39
N PHE A 195 -24.09 7.17 -29.99
CA PHE A 195 -25.06 6.33 -29.30
C PHE A 195 -25.46 6.91 -27.95
N PHE A 196 -24.50 7.42 -27.16
CA PHE A 196 -24.75 7.99 -25.86
C PHE A 196 -25.58 9.28 -25.97
N GLU A 197 -25.28 10.13 -26.94
CA GLU A 197 -26.07 11.33 -27.23
C GLU A 197 -27.53 10.98 -27.57
N LYS A 198 -27.74 10.00 -28.45
CA LYS A 198 -29.09 9.50 -28.80
C LYS A 198 -29.86 8.94 -27.60
N LYS A 199 -29.15 8.42 -26.57
CA LYS A 199 -29.74 7.91 -25.32
C LYS A 199 -29.86 8.96 -24.24
N GLY A 200 -29.30 10.15 -24.43
CA GLY A 200 -29.28 11.21 -23.42
C GLY A 200 -28.35 10.93 -22.26
N TYR A 201 -27.35 10.04 -22.43
CA TYR A 201 -26.33 9.78 -21.44
C TYR A 201 -25.32 10.92 -21.43
N LYS A 202 -25.03 11.48 -20.24
CA LYS A 202 -24.10 12.61 -20.08
C LYS A 202 -22.87 12.27 -19.23
N ASP A 203 -22.90 11.13 -18.55
CA ASP A 203 -21.90 10.67 -17.58
C ASP A 203 -20.76 9.93 -18.30
N TYR A 204 -20.08 10.62 -19.19
CA TYR A 204 -18.88 10.13 -19.87
C TYR A 204 -17.87 11.26 -20.04
N GLU A 205 -16.63 10.89 -20.27
CA GLU A 205 -15.52 11.81 -20.53
C GLU A 205 -14.73 11.31 -21.75
N ILE A 206 -14.43 12.22 -22.66
CA ILE A 206 -13.51 11.95 -23.78
C ILE A 206 -12.17 12.57 -23.43
N VAL A 207 -11.14 11.74 -23.37
CA VAL A 207 -9.76 12.15 -23.08
C VAL A 207 -8.98 12.12 -24.38
N GLU A 208 -8.95 13.25 -25.06
CA GLU A 208 -8.34 13.39 -26.38
C GLU A 208 -6.84 13.08 -26.37
N GLU A 209 -6.11 13.51 -25.33
CA GLU A 209 -4.67 13.28 -25.19
C GLU A 209 -4.30 11.78 -25.23
N HIS A 210 -5.19 10.93 -24.73
CA HIS A 210 -4.98 9.49 -24.65
C HIS A 210 -5.89 8.68 -25.55
N ASN A 211 -6.66 9.34 -26.40
CA ASN A 211 -7.54 8.75 -27.40
C ASN A 211 -8.47 7.67 -26.85
N TYR A 212 -9.16 7.97 -25.74
CA TYR A 212 -10.20 7.11 -25.18
C TYR A 212 -11.43 7.91 -24.70
N MET A 213 -12.57 7.21 -24.62
CA MET A 213 -13.79 7.67 -23.95
C MET A 213 -14.07 6.79 -22.74
N GLU A 214 -14.25 7.40 -21.58
CA GLU A 214 -14.52 6.72 -20.31
C GLU A 214 -15.96 6.93 -19.86
N PHE A 215 -16.62 5.86 -19.37
CA PHE A 215 -18.01 5.88 -18.94
C PHE A 215 -18.31 4.79 -17.91
N HIS A 216 -19.53 4.80 -17.34
CA HIS A 216 -19.93 3.83 -16.32
C HIS A 216 -20.13 2.43 -16.91
N ILE A 217 -19.60 1.38 -16.25
CA ILE A 217 -19.58 -0.01 -16.73
C ILE A 217 -20.97 -0.60 -17.04
N ASN A 218 -22.04 -0.11 -16.41
CA ASN A 218 -23.40 -0.58 -16.69
C ASN A 218 -23.87 -0.28 -18.12
N LYS A 219 -23.19 0.63 -18.84
CA LYS A 219 -23.50 1.00 -20.22
C LYS A 219 -22.92 0.00 -21.24
N VAL A 220 -21.93 -0.80 -20.85
CA VAL A 220 -21.23 -1.77 -21.73
C VAL A 220 -22.21 -2.73 -22.41
N ARG A 221 -23.24 -3.21 -21.68
CA ARG A 221 -24.25 -4.08 -22.25
C ARG A 221 -24.99 -3.46 -23.46
N GLY A 222 -25.13 -2.14 -23.47
CA GLY A 222 -25.77 -1.42 -24.59
C GLY A 222 -24.91 -1.39 -25.84
N LEU A 223 -23.62 -1.63 -25.72
CA LEU A 223 -22.67 -1.62 -26.83
C LEU A 223 -22.63 -2.95 -27.61
N ALA A 224 -23.17 -4.03 -27.07
CA ALA A 224 -23.17 -5.36 -27.73
C ALA A 224 -23.82 -5.40 -29.14
N LYS A 225 -24.49 -4.32 -29.55
CA LYS A 225 -25.11 -4.17 -30.86
C LYS A 225 -24.21 -3.48 -31.89
N PHE A 226 -23.10 -2.97 -31.45
CA PHE A 226 -22.15 -2.26 -32.27
C PHE A 226 -20.92 -3.13 -32.49
N ASP A 227 -20.31 -2.97 -33.64
CA ASP A 227 -19.01 -3.55 -33.97
C ASP A 227 -17.94 -2.66 -33.30
N ILE A 228 -17.69 -2.96 -32.02
CA ILE A 228 -16.69 -2.30 -31.20
C ILE A 228 -15.47 -3.23 -31.10
N GLU A 229 -14.31 -2.73 -31.42
CA GLU A 229 -13.08 -3.51 -31.47
C GLU A 229 -12.69 -3.98 -30.07
N GLU A 230 -12.72 -3.07 -29.09
CA GLU A 230 -12.34 -3.37 -27.71
C GLU A 230 -13.07 -2.48 -26.70
N VAL A 231 -13.50 -3.09 -25.60
CA VAL A 231 -14.00 -2.39 -24.42
C VAL A 231 -13.13 -2.75 -23.23
N GLY A 232 -12.27 -1.84 -22.81
CA GLY A 232 -11.46 -2.01 -21.62
C GLY A 232 -12.24 -1.74 -20.34
N ILE A 233 -11.96 -2.50 -19.29
CA ILE A 233 -12.46 -2.23 -17.94
C ILE A 233 -11.31 -1.69 -17.10
N SER A 234 -11.43 -0.42 -16.72
CA SER A 234 -10.44 0.26 -15.87
C SER A 234 -10.72 -0.01 -14.40
N TYR A 235 -9.65 -0.32 -13.66
CA TYR A 235 -9.63 -0.51 -12.20
C TYR A 235 -8.95 0.70 -11.58
N ASN A 236 -9.65 1.38 -10.69
CA ASN A 236 -9.24 2.68 -10.19
C ASN A 236 -9.28 2.72 -8.67
N VAL A 237 -8.45 3.61 -8.11
CA VAL A 237 -8.45 3.97 -6.68
C VAL A 237 -8.63 5.48 -6.52
N LEU A 238 -9.18 5.88 -5.38
CA LEU A 238 -9.23 7.29 -4.99
C LEU A 238 -7.91 7.67 -4.31
N GLU A 239 -7.32 8.75 -4.73
CA GLU A 239 -6.15 9.36 -4.08
C GLU A 239 -6.47 10.82 -3.72
N ASN A 240 -6.01 11.23 -2.54
CA ASN A 240 -6.01 12.63 -2.16
C ASN A 240 -4.67 13.25 -2.55
N ARG A 241 -4.69 14.17 -3.51
CA ARG A 241 -3.51 14.98 -3.89
C ARG A 241 -3.82 16.44 -3.68
N ASN A 242 -3.02 17.11 -2.87
CA ASN A 242 -3.17 18.55 -2.59
C ASN A 242 -4.59 18.93 -2.12
N ASN A 243 -5.22 18.09 -1.29
CA ASN A 243 -6.59 18.20 -0.82
C ASN A 243 -7.68 18.03 -1.90
N GLU A 244 -7.33 17.53 -3.06
CA GLU A 244 -8.27 17.15 -4.11
C GLU A 244 -8.34 15.63 -4.25
N MET A 245 -9.56 15.10 -4.29
CA MET A 245 -9.80 13.68 -4.54
C MET A 245 -9.70 13.41 -6.03
N MET A 246 -8.75 12.58 -6.42
CA MET A 246 -8.51 12.18 -7.80
C MET A 246 -8.75 10.68 -7.97
N ILE A 247 -9.27 10.29 -9.12
CA ILE A 247 -9.29 8.89 -9.55
C ILE A 247 -7.95 8.58 -10.19
N ARG A 248 -7.29 7.55 -9.70
CA ARG A 248 -6.08 7.01 -10.29
C ARG A 248 -6.36 5.64 -10.87
N GLU A 249 -6.07 5.48 -12.15
CA GLU A 249 -6.09 4.18 -12.79
C GLU A 249 -4.92 3.32 -12.33
N VAL A 250 -5.23 2.07 -12.01
CA VAL A 250 -4.27 1.05 -11.59
C VAL A 250 -3.98 0.09 -12.74
N LYS A 251 -5.01 -0.32 -13.47
CA LYS A 251 -4.90 -1.18 -14.65
C LYS A 251 -6.16 -1.10 -15.51
N VAL A 252 -6.04 -1.55 -16.75
CA VAL A 252 -7.15 -1.81 -17.67
C VAL A 252 -7.08 -3.27 -18.10
N ASP A 253 -8.21 -3.99 -18.03
CA ASP A 253 -8.38 -5.37 -18.51
C ASP A 253 -9.34 -5.37 -19.70
#